data_a478e65bcd7157fc593bd3f35d4d9a8b
#
_entry.id   a478e65bcd7157fc593bd3f35d4d9a8b
#
_cell.length_a   1.000
_cell.length_b   1.000
_cell.length_c   1.000
_cell.angle_alpha   90.00
_cell.angle_beta   90.00
_cell.angle_gamma   90.00
#
_symmetry.space_group_name_H-M   'P 1'
#
loop_
_entity.id
_entity.type
_entity.pdbx_description
1 polymer ?
#
loop_
_entity_poly.entity_id
_entity_poly.type
_entity_poly.pdbx_seq_one_letter_code
_entity_poly.pdbx_strand_id
1 'polypeptide(L)'
;MIIKVKKLIKITLKKCFVIVPIFAFASQSYPTESFLEKIANNKVLSGDEAFIFSAHIQDDESIILTWTIKENCFLYKDKFKTYSDTDLIESQKIVGEAIRIDDIYFGNVDVFYNKVKQTIDKTKDLESVKVVYQGCNEKGFCYPPISKEIQVDNLENF
;
A
#
# COMPACT_ATOMS: atom_id res chain seq x y z
N MET A 1 -85.26 29.00 35.27
CA MET A 1 -85.12 28.84 36.71
C MET A 1 -83.69 28.42 37.00
N ILE A 2 -82.83 29.38 37.16
CA ILE A 2 -82.17 29.82 38.37
C ILE A 2 -81.36 28.64 38.98
N ILE A 3 -80.04 28.70 39.01
CA ILE A 3 -79.26 29.19 40.14
C ILE A 3 -77.82 29.36 39.78
N LYS A 4 -77.28 30.53 40.08
CA LYS A 4 -75.85 30.87 40.06
C LYS A 4 -75.16 30.14 41.22
N VAL A 5 -73.95 29.61 40.93
CA VAL A 5 -72.94 29.54 42.02
C VAL A 5 -71.55 29.94 41.40
N LYS A 6 -71.15 31.11 41.76
CA LYS A 6 -69.76 31.59 41.64
C LYS A 6 -68.95 30.87 42.71
N LYS A 7 -67.93 30.11 42.30
CA LYS A 7 -66.91 29.66 43.23
C LYS A 7 -65.57 30.26 42.82
N LEU A 8 -65.20 31.24 43.61
CA LEU A 8 -63.86 31.86 43.56
C LEU A 8 -62.79 30.78 43.88
N ILE A 9 -61.98 30.45 42.97
CA ILE A 9 -60.79 29.67 43.26
C ILE A 9 -59.62 30.65 43.40
N LYS A 10 -59.19 30.86 44.63
CA LYS A 10 -57.91 31.55 44.91
C LYS A 10 -56.78 30.66 44.50
N ILE A 11 -56.11 30.98 43.39
CA ILE A 11 -54.88 30.35 43.01
C ILE A 11 -53.76 31.01 43.80
N THR A 12 -53.30 30.33 44.82
CA THR A 12 -52.06 30.67 45.53
C THR A 12 -50.87 30.36 44.60
N LEU A 13 -50.21 31.42 44.16
CA LEU A 13 -48.98 31.35 43.38
C LEU A 13 -47.84 30.84 44.27
N LYS A 14 -47.64 29.51 44.35
CA LYS A 14 -46.42 28.93 44.90
C LYS A 14 -45.35 29.10 43.88
N LYS A 15 -44.38 29.96 44.16
CA LYS A 15 -43.13 30.07 43.40
C LYS A 15 -42.43 28.71 43.39
N CYS A 16 -42.66 27.96 42.34
CA CYS A 16 -41.86 26.77 42.06
C CYS A 16 -40.56 27.25 41.41
N PHE A 17 -39.50 27.32 42.21
CA PHE A 17 -38.15 27.62 41.75
C PHE A 17 -37.65 26.35 41.07
N VAL A 18 -37.87 26.25 39.74
CA VAL A 18 -37.33 25.17 38.94
C VAL A 18 -35.83 25.44 38.77
N ILE A 19 -35.03 24.76 39.58
CA ILE A 19 -33.59 24.68 39.40
C ILE A 19 -33.39 23.80 38.18
N VAL A 20 -33.18 24.41 37.02
CA VAL A 20 -32.69 23.71 35.80
C VAL A 20 -31.22 23.39 36.04
N PRO A 21 -30.82 22.11 36.16
CA PRO A 21 -29.40 21.77 36.18
C PRO A 21 -28.83 22.12 34.82
N ILE A 22 -27.98 23.13 34.79
CA ILE A 22 -27.12 23.39 33.62
C ILE A 22 -26.17 22.18 33.52
N PHE A 23 -26.56 21.21 32.72
CA PHE A 23 -25.61 20.18 32.25
C PHE A 23 -24.57 20.91 31.39
N ALA A 24 -23.44 21.24 32.01
CA ALA A 24 -22.24 21.61 31.29
C ALA A 24 -21.87 20.41 30.42
N PHE A 25 -22.24 20.45 29.15
CA PHE A 25 -21.65 19.59 28.16
C PHE A 25 -20.15 19.93 28.11
N ALA A 26 -19.36 19.19 28.88
CA ALA A 26 -17.93 19.13 28.68
C ALA A 26 -17.76 18.55 27.26
N SER A 27 -17.48 19.41 26.29
CA SER A 27 -16.99 19.01 24.98
C SER A 27 -15.68 18.26 25.21
N GLN A 28 -15.78 16.95 25.28
CA GLN A 28 -14.61 16.09 25.21
C GLN A 28 -14.05 16.25 23.79
N SER A 29 -13.06 17.10 23.68
CA SER A 29 -12.21 17.14 22.48
C SER A 29 -11.45 15.84 22.43
N TYR A 30 -11.95 14.88 21.64
CA TYR A 30 -11.20 13.70 21.29
C TYR A 30 -9.98 14.16 20.48
N PRO A 31 -8.79 13.68 20.79
CA PRO A 31 -7.60 14.07 20.04
C PRO A 31 -7.72 13.52 18.61
N THR A 32 -8.14 14.37 17.70
CA THR A 32 -8.25 14.07 16.26
C THR A 32 -6.86 13.85 15.64
N GLU A 33 -5.81 14.34 16.31
CA GLU A 33 -4.42 14.21 15.85
C GLU A 33 -3.95 12.76 15.71
N SER A 34 -4.34 11.86 16.63
CA SER A 34 -3.88 10.47 16.57
C SER A 34 -4.44 9.69 15.38
N PHE A 35 -5.61 10.08 14.84
CA PHE A 35 -6.22 9.41 13.70
C PHE A 35 -5.60 9.88 12.38
N LEU A 36 -5.38 11.18 12.21
CA LEU A 36 -4.71 11.73 11.03
C LEU A 36 -3.23 11.32 10.97
N GLU A 37 -2.55 11.25 12.12
CA GLU A 37 -1.18 10.77 12.21
C GLU A 37 -1.08 9.26 11.89
N LYS A 38 -2.05 8.45 12.33
CA LYS A 38 -2.15 7.04 11.93
C LYS A 38 -2.41 6.87 10.43
N ILE A 39 -3.22 7.74 9.82
CA ILE A 39 -3.44 7.72 8.36
C ILE A 39 -2.17 8.16 7.64
N ALA A 40 -1.48 9.18 8.09
CA ALA A 40 -0.23 9.66 7.50
C ALA A 40 0.90 8.62 7.62
N ASN A 41 1.00 7.92 8.76
CA ASN A 41 1.97 6.85 9.01
C ASN A 41 1.59 5.51 8.34
N ASN A 42 0.34 5.35 7.88
CA ASN A 42 -0.14 4.20 7.11
C ASN A 42 -0.22 4.48 5.61
N LYS A 43 0.44 5.52 5.13
CA LYS A 43 0.51 5.77 3.69
C LYS A 43 1.16 4.55 3.02
N VAL A 44 0.34 3.78 2.32
CA VAL A 44 0.82 2.70 1.45
C VAL A 44 1.60 3.35 0.31
N LEU A 45 2.85 2.95 0.14
CA LEU A 45 3.68 3.38 -0.98
C LEU A 45 3.02 2.96 -2.30
N SER A 46 3.21 3.72 -3.35
CA SER A 46 2.91 3.24 -4.70
C SER A 46 3.82 2.06 -5.06
N GLY A 47 3.47 1.26 -6.06
CA GLY A 47 4.31 0.16 -6.49
C GLY A 47 5.73 0.59 -6.90
N ASP A 48 5.85 1.76 -7.53
CA ASP A 48 7.15 2.32 -7.95
C ASP A 48 7.97 2.87 -6.79
N GLU A 49 7.33 3.32 -5.72
CA GLU A 49 8.01 3.71 -4.48
C GLU A 49 8.43 2.50 -3.66
N ALA A 50 7.63 1.43 -3.64
CA ALA A 50 7.91 0.20 -2.90
C ALA A 50 9.00 -0.65 -3.56
N PHE A 51 9.03 -0.68 -4.90
CA PHE A 51 9.91 -1.51 -5.71
C PHE A 51 10.62 -0.65 -6.77
N ILE A 52 11.71 0.00 -6.37
CA ILE A 52 12.49 0.87 -7.26
C ILE A 52 13.21 0.00 -8.27
N PHE A 53 12.82 0.14 -9.53
CA PHE A 53 13.35 -0.63 -10.65
C PHE A 53 14.38 0.18 -11.42
N SER A 54 15.48 -0.48 -11.84
CA SER A 54 16.47 0.06 -12.75
C SER A 54 17.01 -1.03 -13.68
N ALA A 55 17.47 -0.61 -14.84
CA ALA A 55 18.09 -1.49 -15.82
C ALA A 55 19.32 -0.79 -16.42
N HIS A 56 20.36 -1.56 -16.74
CA HIS A 56 21.56 -1.08 -17.42
C HIS A 56 22.21 -2.22 -18.23
N ILE A 57 23.03 -1.88 -19.20
CA ILE A 57 23.85 -2.84 -19.95
C ILE A 57 25.15 -3.04 -19.19
N GLN A 58 25.57 -4.29 -19.04
CA GLN A 58 26.85 -4.66 -18.50
C GLN A 58 27.68 -5.35 -19.59
N ASP A 59 28.92 -4.85 -19.81
CA ASP A 59 29.92 -5.47 -20.71
C ASP A 59 29.43 -5.71 -22.16
N ASP A 60 28.46 -4.88 -22.63
CA ASP A 60 27.80 -4.96 -23.94
C ASP A 60 27.08 -6.30 -24.26
N GLU A 61 27.17 -7.30 -23.37
CA GLU A 61 26.65 -8.65 -23.59
C GLU A 61 25.43 -8.99 -22.73
N SER A 62 25.19 -8.24 -21.64
CA SER A 62 24.11 -8.55 -20.72
C SER A 62 23.37 -7.32 -20.23
N ILE A 63 22.10 -7.50 -19.94
CA ILE A 63 21.25 -6.50 -19.31
C ILE A 63 21.03 -6.91 -17.86
N ILE A 64 21.35 -6.00 -16.96
CA ILE A 64 21.13 -6.18 -15.53
C ILE A 64 19.87 -5.41 -15.12
N LEU A 65 18.89 -6.14 -14.68
CA LEU A 65 17.68 -5.61 -14.05
C LEU A 65 17.84 -5.64 -12.54
N THR A 66 17.53 -4.55 -11.87
CA THR A 66 17.68 -4.44 -10.43
C THR A 66 16.39 -3.90 -9.82
N TRP A 67 15.93 -4.55 -8.78
CA TRP A 67 14.88 -4.07 -7.89
C TRP A 67 15.47 -3.76 -6.52
N THR A 68 15.33 -2.51 -6.07
CA THR A 68 15.58 -2.13 -4.69
C THR A 68 14.23 -2.09 -3.98
N ILE A 69 14.07 -2.98 -3.01
CA ILE A 69 12.81 -3.21 -2.30
C ILE A 69 12.85 -2.37 -1.02
N LYS A 70 11.82 -1.55 -0.82
CA LYS A 70 11.71 -0.71 0.38
C LYS A 70 11.46 -1.56 1.61
N GLU A 71 11.85 -1.02 2.75
CA GLU A 71 11.63 -1.61 4.06
C GLU A 71 10.15 -2.00 4.26
N ASN A 72 9.91 -3.12 4.89
CA ASN A 72 8.58 -3.73 5.09
C ASN A 72 7.85 -4.08 3.78
N CYS A 73 8.57 -4.24 2.67
CA CYS A 73 8.04 -4.76 1.41
C CYS A 73 8.86 -5.98 0.96
N PHE A 74 8.23 -6.82 0.14
CA PHE A 74 8.88 -7.99 -0.45
C PHE A 74 8.33 -8.29 -1.84
N LEU A 75 9.14 -8.97 -2.67
CA LEU A 75 8.75 -9.48 -3.99
C LEU A 75 8.68 -11.00 -3.98
N TYR A 76 7.63 -11.56 -4.54
CA TYR A 76 7.51 -13.03 -4.68
C TYR A 76 8.46 -13.56 -5.74
N LYS A 77 9.26 -14.56 -5.39
CA LYS A 77 10.26 -15.16 -6.27
C LYS A 77 9.62 -15.82 -7.49
N ASP A 78 8.49 -16.46 -7.34
CA ASP A 78 7.77 -17.19 -8.39
C ASP A 78 6.89 -16.30 -9.27
N LYS A 79 6.79 -15.00 -8.96
CA LYS A 79 5.98 -14.05 -9.72
C LYS A 79 6.79 -13.18 -10.69
N PHE A 80 8.09 -13.46 -10.85
CA PHE A 80 8.87 -12.81 -11.88
C PHE A 80 8.64 -13.50 -13.24
N LYS A 81 8.33 -12.68 -14.24
CA LYS A 81 8.25 -13.09 -15.64
C LYS A 81 8.97 -12.05 -16.48
N THR A 82 9.80 -12.49 -17.39
CA THR A 82 10.54 -11.61 -18.28
C THR A 82 10.33 -12.05 -19.72
N TYR A 83 10.08 -11.09 -20.56
CA TYR A 83 9.84 -11.29 -21.98
C TYR A 83 10.90 -10.52 -22.75
N SER A 84 11.42 -11.14 -23.80
CA SER A 84 12.23 -10.54 -24.86
C SER A 84 11.29 -10.27 -26.02
N ASP A 85 11.08 -9.01 -26.34
CA ASP A 85 10.04 -8.59 -27.29
C ASP A 85 8.68 -9.20 -26.95
N THR A 86 8.30 -10.33 -27.55
CA THR A 86 7.03 -11.03 -27.27
C THR A 86 7.23 -12.38 -26.58
N ASP A 87 8.45 -12.90 -26.53
CA ASP A 87 8.74 -14.25 -26.08
C ASP A 87 9.13 -14.31 -24.61
N LEU A 88 8.54 -15.26 -23.87
CA LEU A 88 8.88 -15.49 -22.47
C LEU A 88 10.30 -16.06 -22.36
N ILE A 89 11.17 -15.41 -21.62
CA ILE A 89 12.50 -15.91 -21.29
C ILE A 89 12.36 -16.88 -20.12
N GLU A 90 12.48 -18.18 -20.38
CA GLU A 90 12.35 -19.23 -19.35
C GLU A 90 13.61 -19.35 -18.47
N SER A 91 14.78 -19.18 -19.06
CA SER A 91 16.06 -19.29 -18.34
C SER A 91 16.53 -17.93 -17.85
N GLN A 92 16.30 -17.65 -16.58
CA GLN A 92 16.66 -16.38 -15.98
C GLN A 92 17.53 -16.59 -14.75
N LYS A 93 18.66 -15.94 -14.70
CA LYS A 93 19.49 -15.91 -13.50
C LYS A 93 18.99 -14.79 -12.57
N ILE A 94 18.16 -15.16 -11.60
CA ILE A 94 17.71 -14.24 -10.54
C ILE A 94 18.63 -14.44 -9.33
N VAL A 95 19.22 -13.35 -8.85
CA VAL A 95 20.14 -13.34 -7.71
C VAL A 95 19.57 -12.42 -6.62
N GLY A 96 19.35 -13.00 -5.46
CA GLY A 96 18.86 -12.33 -4.26
C GLY A 96 18.78 -13.35 -3.12
N GLU A 97 18.77 -12.86 -1.90
CA GLU A 97 18.53 -13.69 -0.74
C GLU A 97 17.03 -14.01 -0.65
N ALA A 98 16.66 -15.25 -0.95
CA ALA A 98 15.29 -15.70 -0.87
C ALA A 98 15.00 -16.23 0.53
N ILE A 99 13.93 -15.74 1.15
CA ILE A 99 13.45 -16.13 2.46
C ILE A 99 12.08 -16.78 2.31
N ARG A 100 11.88 -17.91 2.97
CA ARG A 100 10.57 -18.59 3.00
C ARG A 100 9.68 -17.98 4.06
N ILE A 101 8.47 -17.59 3.65
CA ILE A 101 7.43 -17.06 4.54
C ILE A 101 6.12 -17.82 4.38
N ASP A 102 5.28 -17.77 5.40
CA ASP A 102 3.88 -18.23 5.32
C ASP A 102 2.99 -17.02 5.01
N ASP A 103 2.63 -16.88 3.74
CA ASP A 103 1.86 -15.76 3.22
C ASP A 103 0.36 -16.06 3.27
N ILE A 104 -0.44 -15.06 3.68
CA ILE A 104 -1.91 -15.22 3.85
C ILE A 104 -2.66 -15.44 2.54
N TYR A 105 -2.08 -15.09 1.38
CA TYR A 105 -2.72 -15.22 0.06
C TYR A 105 -2.20 -16.44 -0.70
N PHE A 106 -0.92 -16.79 -0.56
CA PHE A 106 -0.24 -17.80 -1.38
C PHE A 106 0.36 -18.95 -0.56
N GLY A 107 0.20 -18.94 0.79
CA GLY A 107 0.77 -19.96 1.66
C GLY A 107 2.28 -19.89 1.75
N ASN A 108 2.96 -21.04 1.77
CA ASN A 108 4.42 -21.11 1.88
C ASN A 108 5.10 -20.73 0.57
N VAL A 109 5.69 -19.53 0.52
CA VAL A 109 6.34 -18.95 -0.66
C VAL A 109 7.75 -18.46 -0.35
N ASP A 110 8.59 -18.40 -1.37
CA ASP A 110 9.89 -17.74 -1.29
C ASP A 110 9.76 -16.29 -1.75
N VAL A 111 10.31 -15.36 -0.97
CA VAL A 111 10.26 -13.92 -1.24
C VAL A 111 11.65 -13.30 -1.17
N PHE A 112 11.83 -12.19 -1.87
CA PHE A 112 13.03 -11.37 -1.82
C PHE A 112 12.77 -10.09 -1.02
N TYR A 113 13.72 -9.75 -0.14
CA TYR A 113 13.81 -8.47 0.54
C TYR A 113 15.01 -7.66 0.03
N ASN A 114 15.04 -6.38 0.37
CA ASN A 114 16.14 -5.45 0.12
C ASN A 114 16.48 -5.28 -1.37
N LYS A 115 17.08 -6.27 -1.99
CA LYS A 115 17.56 -6.16 -3.36
C LYS A 115 17.52 -7.49 -4.07
N VAL A 116 17.05 -7.47 -5.32
CA VAL A 116 17.13 -8.60 -6.23
C VAL A 116 17.62 -8.12 -7.60
N LYS A 117 18.42 -8.94 -8.26
CA LYS A 117 18.93 -8.70 -9.59
C LYS A 117 18.56 -9.85 -10.53
N GLN A 118 18.33 -9.52 -11.76
CA GLN A 118 18.18 -10.49 -12.84
C GLN A 118 19.12 -10.13 -13.97
N THR A 119 19.77 -11.14 -14.52
CA THR A 119 20.65 -10.98 -15.70
C THR A 119 19.98 -11.60 -16.90
N ILE A 120 19.96 -10.87 -18.01
CA ILE A 120 19.43 -11.28 -19.31
C ILE A 120 20.55 -11.16 -20.33
N ASP A 121 20.72 -12.17 -21.17
CA ASP A 121 21.66 -12.11 -22.25
C ASP A 121 21.16 -11.12 -23.33
N LYS A 122 22.01 -10.15 -23.68
CA LYS A 122 21.71 -9.17 -24.72
C LYS A 122 22.08 -9.76 -26.08
N THR A 123 21.07 -10.14 -26.85
CA THR A 123 21.27 -10.51 -28.26
C THR A 123 21.25 -9.26 -29.14
N LYS A 124 21.81 -9.38 -30.37
CA LYS A 124 21.89 -8.25 -31.29
C LYS A 124 20.53 -7.73 -31.76
N ASP A 125 19.55 -8.62 -31.78
CA ASP A 125 18.20 -8.33 -32.29
C ASP A 125 17.19 -8.03 -31.14
N LEU A 126 17.69 -7.92 -29.89
CA LEU A 126 16.85 -7.62 -28.73
C LEU A 126 16.50 -6.12 -28.71
N GLU A 127 15.25 -5.79 -29.02
CA GLU A 127 14.78 -4.41 -29.08
C GLU A 127 14.17 -3.97 -27.73
N SER A 128 13.40 -4.86 -27.10
CA SER A 128 12.72 -4.55 -25.84
C SER A 128 12.76 -5.69 -24.82
N VAL A 129 12.73 -5.32 -23.54
CA VAL A 129 12.57 -6.26 -22.44
C VAL A 129 11.39 -5.82 -21.59
N LYS A 130 10.44 -6.71 -21.42
CA LYS A 130 9.30 -6.51 -20.54
C LYS A 130 9.41 -7.40 -19.32
N VAL A 131 9.31 -6.83 -18.13
CA VAL A 131 9.29 -7.58 -16.88
C VAL A 131 7.96 -7.42 -16.17
N VAL A 132 7.49 -8.50 -15.58
CA VAL A 132 6.30 -8.51 -14.72
C VAL A 132 6.72 -9.10 -13.38
N TYR A 133 6.36 -8.45 -12.32
CA TYR A 133 6.65 -8.89 -10.95
C TYR A 133 5.51 -8.52 -10.00
N GLN A 134 5.45 -9.16 -8.85
CA GLN A 134 4.44 -8.89 -7.85
C GLN A 134 5.06 -8.98 -6.45
N GLY A 135 4.56 -8.16 -5.57
CA GLY A 135 4.96 -8.14 -4.16
C GLY A 135 3.89 -7.57 -3.26
N CYS A 136 4.18 -7.61 -1.98
CA CYS A 136 3.31 -7.09 -0.93
C CYS A 136 4.13 -6.27 0.07
N ASN A 137 3.38 -5.56 0.90
CA ASN A 137 3.94 -4.95 2.10
C ASN A 137 3.53 -5.82 3.31
N GLU A 138 4.39 -5.93 4.30
CA GLU A 138 4.21 -6.76 5.50
C GLU A 138 2.96 -6.40 6.33
N LYS A 139 2.38 -5.22 6.09
CA LYS A 139 1.10 -4.80 6.70
C LYS A 139 -0.13 -5.40 6.01
N GLY A 140 0.06 -6.33 5.06
CA GLY A 140 -1.00 -7.06 4.37
C GLY A 140 -1.55 -6.40 3.12
N PHE A 141 -0.91 -5.36 2.59
CA PHE A 141 -1.28 -4.77 1.31
C PHE A 141 -0.47 -5.41 0.18
N CYS A 142 -1.15 -6.09 -0.74
CA CYS A 142 -0.53 -6.69 -1.92
C CYS A 142 -0.78 -5.84 -3.17
N TYR A 143 0.29 -5.56 -3.90
CA TYR A 143 0.23 -4.82 -5.14
C TYR A 143 -0.28 -5.73 -6.27
N PRO A 144 -1.07 -5.21 -7.21
CA PRO A 144 -1.35 -5.95 -8.44
C PRO A 144 -0.03 -6.21 -9.18
N PRO A 145 0.02 -7.19 -10.11
CA PRO A 145 1.19 -7.39 -10.94
C PRO A 145 1.65 -6.10 -11.60
N ILE A 146 2.92 -5.75 -11.41
CA ILE A 146 3.54 -4.54 -11.94
C ILE A 146 4.31 -4.93 -13.20
N SER A 147 4.12 -4.17 -14.27
CA SER A 147 4.81 -4.36 -15.53
C SER A 147 5.71 -3.17 -15.83
N LYS A 148 6.96 -3.45 -16.24
CA LYS A 148 7.91 -2.46 -16.76
C LYS A 148 8.38 -2.91 -18.13
N GLU A 149 8.46 -1.99 -19.06
CA GLU A 149 9.00 -2.21 -20.40
C GLU A 149 10.19 -1.29 -20.61
N ILE A 150 11.26 -1.83 -21.18
CA ILE A 150 12.54 -1.18 -21.38
C ILE A 150 12.88 -1.31 -22.86
N GLN A 151 13.19 -0.20 -23.50
CA GLN A 151 13.79 -0.19 -24.83
C GLN A 151 15.31 -0.31 -24.66
N VAL A 152 15.91 -1.33 -25.26
CA VAL A 152 17.35 -1.66 -25.07
C VAL A 152 18.26 -0.54 -25.53
N ASP A 153 17.89 0.15 -26.61
CA ASP A 153 18.65 1.27 -27.15
C ASP A 153 18.74 2.48 -26.23
N ASN A 154 17.83 2.58 -25.26
CA ASN A 154 17.80 3.67 -24.29
C ASN A 154 18.59 3.36 -23.01
N LEU A 155 19.18 2.16 -22.91
CA LEU A 155 19.96 1.77 -21.74
C LEU A 155 21.38 2.32 -21.80
N GLU A 156 21.85 2.83 -20.67
CA GLU A 156 23.24 3.27 -20.51
C GLU A 156 24.15 2.06 -20.26
N ASN A 157 25.37 2.11 -20.82
CA ASN A 157 26.44 1.18 -20.52
C ASN A 157 27.16 1.63 -19.24
N PHE A 158 27.34 0.71 -18.29
CA PHE A 158 28.11 0.89 -17.06
C PHE A 158 29.25 -0.11 -16.97
#